data_c1fb4c811c254d2848aa26fb334082fb
#
_entry.id   c1fb4c811c254d2848aa26fb334082fb
#
_cell.length_a   1.000
_cell.length_b   1.000
_cell.length_c   1.000
_cell.angle_alpha   90.00
_cell.angle_beta   90.00
_cell.angle_gamma   90.00
#
_symmetry.space_group_name_H-M   'P 1'
#
loop_
_entity.id
_entity.type
_entity.pdbx_description
1 polymer ?
#
loop_
_entity_poly.entity_id
_entity_poly.type
_entity_poly.pdbx_seq_one_letter_code
_entity_poly.pdbx_strand_id
1 'polypeptide(L)'
;MAQAPDAFVYNATLERIVDGDTFDCSLDLGFDVKLHKQRVRLAGIDTPESRTRDLEEKKLGLAAKERLKELCVGKIKIKSLGKGKYGRILGIPYTAEGKDICQMLIDEGHAVIYEGG
;
A
#
# COMPACT_ATOMS: atom_id res chain seq x y z
N MET A 1 -7.84 -10.80 28.15
CA MET A 1 -6.39 -11.01 28.03
C MET A 1 -5.84 -10.07 26.98
N ALA A 2 -4.84 -9.32 27.33
CA ALA A 2 -4.22 -8.43 26.37
C ALA A 2 -3.45 -9.22 25.31
N GLN A 3 -3.68 -8.89 24.05
CA GLN A 3 -2.92 -9.48 22.96
C GLN A 3 -1.57 -8.77 22.86
N ALA A 4 -0.54 -9.53 22.52
CA ALA A 4 0.74 -8.93 22.17
C ALA A 4 0.56 -8.05 20.94
N PRO A 5 1.29 -6.93 20.82
CA PRO A 5 1.25 -6.13 19.60
C PRO A 5 1.63 -6.98 18.39
N ASP A 6 1.00 -6.73 17.26
CA ASP A 6 1.36 -7.40 16.02
C ASP A 6 2.82 -7.10 15.68
N ALA A 7 3.57 -8.15 15.36
CA ALA A 7 4.93 -7.99 14.88
C ALA A 7 4.93 -7.38 13.47
N PHE A 8 5.99 -6.64 13.16
CA PHE A 8 6.23 -6.10 11.81
C PHE A 8 5.18 -5.11 11.34
N VAL A 9 4.54 -4.40 12.27
CA VAL A 9 3.65 -3.28 11.95
C VAL A 9 4.41 -1.99 12.25
N TYR A 10 4.53 -1.13 11.24
CA TYR A 10 5.34 0.09 11.34
C TYR A 10 4.53 1.32 10.95
N ASN A 11 4.83 2.43 11.60
CA ASN A 11 4.31 3.72 11.17
C ASN A 11 5.00 4.12 9.87
N ALA A 12 4.24 4.71 8.96
CA ALA A 12 4.76 5.10 7.66
C ALA A 12 4.19 6.44 7.23
N THR A 13 4.94 7.13 6.40
CA THR A 13 4.52 8.40 5.79
C THR A 13 4.67 8.26 4.27
N LEU A 14 3.60 8.55 3.55
CA LEU A 14 3.62 8.47 2.09
C LEU A 14 4.60 9.48 1.51
N GLU A 15 5.44 9.02 0.57
CA GLU A 15 6.33 9.89 -0.19
C GLU A 15 5.84 10.05 -1.62
N ARG A 16 5.40 8.96 -2.26
CA ARG A 16 4.97 8.99 -3.66
C ARG A 16 4.07 7.81 -3.98
N ILE A 17 3.01 8.04 -4.74
CA ILE A 17 2.20 6.97 -5.30
C ILE A 17 2.78 6.58 -6.67
N VAL A 18 3.01 5.29 -6.89
CA VAL A 18 3.52 4.76 -8.16
C VAL A 18 2.36 4.26 -9.02
N ASP A 19 1.52 3.40 -8.45
CA ASP A 19 0.30 2.87 -9.07
C ASP A 19 -0.76 2.68 -7.98
N GLY A 20 -1.96 2.24 -8.36
CA GLY A 20 -3.02 2.01 -7.39
C GLY A 20 -2.70 0.94 -6.36
N ASP A 21 -1.68 0.12 -6.62
CA ASP A 21 -1.26 -0.97 -5.71
C ASP A 21 0.21 -0.88 -5.29
N THR A 22 0.86 0.25 -5.54
CA THR A 22 2.29 0.41 -5.23
C THR A 22 2.58 1.87 -4.86
N PHE A 23 3.30 2.06 -3.76
CA PHE A 23 3.71 3.41 -3.36
C PHE A 23 5.08 3.38 -2.69
N ASP A 24 5.72 4.54 -2.65
CA ASP A 24 6.96 4.75 -1.91
C ASP A 24 6.65 5.51 -0.63
N CYS A 25 7.30 5.13 0.45
CA CYS A 25 7.08 5.74 1.75
C CYS A 25 8.35 5.74 2.59
N SER A 26 8.32 6.49 3.69
CA SER A 26 9.30 6.33 4.75
C SER A 26 8.70 5.47 5.85
N LEU A 27 9.51 4.60 6.43
CA LEU A 27 9.12 3.73 7.52
C LEU A 27 9.82 4.15 8.79
N ASP A 28 9.05 4.28 9.87
CA ASP A 28 9.60 4.58 11.19
C ASP A 28 9.75 3.24 11.94
N LEU A 29 10.99 2.86 12.18
CA LEU A 29 11.30 1.59 12.85
C LEU A 29 11.44 1.73 14.36
N GLY A 30 11.20 2.95 14.87
CA GLY A 30 11.50 3.23 16.27
C GLY A 30 13.00 3.50 16.48
N PHE A 31 13.38 3.85 17.70
CA PHE A 31 14.77 4.14 18.06
C PHE A 31 15.42 5.23 17.18
N ASP A 32 14.60 6.17 16.67
CA ASP A 32 15.04 7.21 15.75
C ASP A 32 15.57 6.66 14.41
N VAL A 33 15.22 5.43 14.06
CA VAL A 33 15.61 4.82 12.79
C VAL A 33 14.47 4.96 11.80
N LYS A 34 14.75 5.60 10.67
CA LYS A 34 13.77 5.74 9.59
C LYS A 34 14.39 5.26 8.28
N LEU A 35 13.62 4.52 7.51
CA LEU A 35 14.00 4.10 6.17
C LEU A 35 13.20 4.91 5.17
N HIS A 36 13.89 5.67 4.30
CA HIS A 36 13.25 6.47 3.27
C HIS A 36 13.20 5.71 1.94
N LYS A 37 12.30 6.13 1.07
CA LYS A 37 12.17 5.61 -0.30
C LYS A 37 11.96 4.10 -0.33
N GLN A 38 11.14 3.61 0.57
CA GLN A 38 10.80 2.19 0.59
C GLN A 38 9.59 1.93 -0.28
N ARG A 39 9.75 1.06 -1.27
CA ARG A 39 8.65 0.74 -2.18
C ARG A 39 7.82 -0.40 -1.59
N VAL A 40 6.52 -0.16 -1.48
CA VAL A 40 5.56 -1.12 -0.94
C VAL A 40 4.59 -1.52 -2.03
N ARG A 41 4.48 -2.84 -2.26
CA ARG A 41 3.46 -3.45 -3.11
C ARG A 41 2.35 -3.94 -2.20
N LEU A 42 1.13 -3.48 -2.44
CA LEU A 42 -0.01 -3.90 -1.63
C LEU A 42 -0.28 -5.38 -1.82
N ALA A 43 -0.39 -6.10 -0.70
CA ALA A 43 -0.51 -7.56 -0.72
C ALA A 43 -1.92 -8.01 -1.08
N GLY A 44 -2.01 -9.05 -1.90
CA GLY A 44 -3.27 -9.74 -2.18
C GLY A 44 -4.22 -9.03 -3.12
N ILE A 45 -3.81 -7.91 -3.73
CA ILE A 45 -4.65 -7.19 -4.68
C ILE A 45 -3.89 -6.83 -5.94
N ASP A 46 -4.63 -6.50 -6.98
CA ASP A 46 -4.09 -5.97 -8.22
C ASP A 46 -5.01 -4.85 -8.71
N THR A 47 -4.42 -3.80 -9.25
CA THR A 47 -5.16 -2.67 -9.80
C THR A 47 -4.80 -2.49 -11.28
N PRO A 48 -5.67 -1.82 -12.06
CA PRO A 48 -5.32 -1.51 -13.45
C PRO A 48 -4.05 -0.63 -13.52
N GLU A 49 -3.28 -0.82 -14.57
CA GLU A 49 -2.06 -0.04 -14.76
C GLU A 49 -2.38 1.40 -15.18
N SER A 50 -1.67 2.34 -14.57
CA SER A 50 -1.82 3.75 -14.92
C SER A 50 -0.89 4.18 -16.06
N ARG A 51 0.09 3.36 -16.44
CA ARG A 51 1.08 3.65 -17.48
C ARG A 51 0.93 2.76 -18.69
N THR A 52 -0.29 2.44 -19.07
CA THR A 52 -0.57 1.60 -20.23
C THR A 52 -1.00 2.47 -21.42
N ARG A 53 -0.89 1.91 -22.63
CA ARG A 53 -1.40 2.56 -23.86
C ARG A 53 -2.91 2.35 -24.01
N ASP A 54 -3.50 1.41 -23.30
CA ASP A 54 -4.94 1.20 -23.29
C ASP A 54 -5.58 2.34 -22.50
N LEU A 55 -6.33 3.19 -23.18
CA LEU A 55 -6.91 4.39 -22.57
C LEU A 55 -7.93 4.09 -21.49
N GLU A 56 -8.70 3.03 -21.66
CA GLU A 56 -9.69 2.65 -20.63
C GLU A 56 -9.00 2.11 -19.38
N GLU A 57 -8.02 1.23 -19.56
CA GLU A 57 -7.25 0.71 -18.43
C GLU A 57 -6.49 1.83 -17.73
N LYS A 58 -5.91 2.74 -18.49
CA LYS A 58 -5.19 3.89 -17.94
C LYS A 58 -6.11 4.75 -17.08
N LYS A 59 -7.33 5.00 -17.54
CA LYS A 59 -8.31 5.79 -16.79
C LYS A 59 -8.65 5.12 -15.46
N LEU A 60 -8.87 3.80 -15.49
CA LEU A 60 -9.14 3.02 -14.26
C LEU A 60 -7.94 3.00 -13.35
N GLY A 61 -6.74 2.86 -13.91
CA GLY A 61 -5.49 2.87 -13.14
C GLY A 61 -5.23 4.21 -12.46
N LEU A 62 -5.50 5.31 -13.15
CA LEU A 62 -5.37 6.66 -12.58
C LEU A 62 -6.39 6.88 -11.47
N ALA A 63 -7.60 6.38 -11.61
CA ALA A 63 -8.62 6.47 -10.57
C ALA A 63 -8.21 5.71 -9.31
N ALA A 64 -7.69 4.49 -9.46
CA ALA A 64 -7.19 3.69 -8.34
C ALA A 64 -6.01 4.38 -7.67
N LYS A 65 -5.10 4.94 -8.45
CA LYS A 65 -3.93 5.68 -7.96
C LYS A 65 -4.35 6.89 -7.13
N GLU A 66 -5.31 7.66 -7.60
CA GLU A 66 -5.81 8.83 -6.89
C GLU A 66 -6.50 8.43 -5.58
N ARG A 67 -7.27 7.33 -5.61
CA ARG A 67 -7.93 6.85 -4.40
C ARG A 67 -6.92 6.37 -3.36
N LEU A 68 -5.88 5.67 -3.78
CA LEU A 68 -4.82 5.25 -2.87
C LEU A 68 -4.16 6.46 -2.21
N LYS A 69 -3.91 7.50 -2.98
CA LYS A 69 -3.35 8.74 -2.46
C LYS A 69 -4.24 9.36 -1.38
N GLU A 70 -5.55 9.39 -1.62
CA GLU A 70 -6.50 9.90 -0.63
C GLU A 70 -6.51 9.06 0.65
N LEU A 71 -6.41 7.74 0.53
CA LEU A 71 -6.45 6.84 1.68
C LEU A 71 -5.16 6.89 2.50
N CYS A 72 -4.04 7.23 1.88
CA CYS A 72 -2.73 7.28 2.53
C CYS A 72 -2.37 8.66 3.10
N VAL A 73 -3.36 9.50 3.35
CA VAL A 73 -3.12 10.82 3.92
C VAL A 73 -2.66 10.72 5.38
N GLY A 74 -1.65 11.50 5.73
CA GLY A 74 -1.13 11.55 7.09
C GLY A 74 -0.28 10.34 7.43
N LYS A 75 -0.32 9.95 8.70
CA LYS A 75 0.42 8.78 9.17
C LYS A 75 -0.43 7.53 8.97
N ILE A 76 0.15 6.57 8.27
CA ILE A 76 -0.48 5.27 8.07
C ILE A 76 0.36 4.20 8.77
N LYS A 77 -0.19 3.02 8.89
CA LYS A 77 0.55 1.86 9.42
C LYS A 77 0.66 0.81 8.32
N ILE A 78 1.80 0.15 8.26
CA ILE A 78 2.03 -0.91 7.28
C ILE A 78 2.41 -2.18 8.02
N LYS A 79 1.67 -3.24 7.76
CA LYS A 79 2.03 -4.57 8.21
C LYS A 79 2.90 -5.21 7.14
N SER A 80 4.16 -5.50 7.48
CA SER A 80 5.09 -6.10 6.54
C SER A 80 4.85 -7.61 6.46
N LEU A 81 4.75 -8.12 5.24
CA LEU A 81 4.68 -9.56 4.97
C LEU A 81 6.00 -10.08 4.39
N GLY A 82 7.04 -9.26 4.44
CA GLY A 82 8.35 -9.60 3.93
C GLY A 82 8.66 -8.86 2.63
N LYS A 83 9.75 -9.24 1.99
CA LYS A 83 10.12 -8.66 0.71
C LYS A 83 9.65 -9.54 -0.43
N GLY A 84 9.02 -8.93 -1.42
CA GLY A 84 8.63 -9.58 -2.65
C GLY A 84 9.71 -9.50 -3.70
N LYS A 85 9.32 -9.68 -4.96
CA LYS A 85 10.22 -9.59 -6.10
C LYS A 85 10.80 -8.19 -6.21
N TYR A 86 12.03 -8.08 -6.72
CA TYR A 86 12.72 -6.81 -6.98
C TYR A 86 12.94 -5.94 -5.74
N GLY A 87 13.02 -6.56 -4.55
CA GLY A 87 13.28 -5.82 -3.32
C GLY A 87 12.12 -4.98 -2.82
N ARG A 88 10.93 -5.11 -3.39
CA ARG A 88 9.76 -4.41 -2.91
C ARG A 88 9.27 -5.04 -1.61
N ILE A 89 8.79 -4.21 -0.69
CA ILE A 89 8.14 -4.69 0.51
C ILE A 89 6.73 -5.13 0.13
N LEU A 90 6.36 -6.35 0.50
CA LEU A 90 4.98 -6.81 0.39
C LEU A 90 4.28 -6.45 1.69
N GLY A 91 3.25 -5.63 1.64
CA GLY A 91 2.63 -5.13 2.85
C GLY A 91 1.17 -4.79 2.72
N ILE A 92 0.54 -4.64 3.88
CA ILE A 92 -0.85 -4.21 3.98
C ILE A 92 -0.87 -2.86 4.69
N PRO A 93 -1.23 -1.78 3.98
CA PRO A 93 -1.36 -0.48 4.63
C PRO A 93 -2.71 -0.34 5.31
N TYR A 94 -2.69 0.34 6.46
CA TYR A 94 -3.89 0.67 7.22
C TYR A 94 -3.97 2.19 7.38
N THR A 95 -5.18 2.72 7.32
CA THR A 95 -5.40 4.15 7.58
C THR A 95 -5.06 4.49 9.03
N ALA A 96 -4.98 5.78 9.33
CA ALA A 96 -4.78 6.24 10.71
C ALA A 96 -5.86 5.71 11.65
N GLU A 97 -7.05 5.39 11.12
CA GLU A 97 -8.17 4.83 11.87
C GLU A 97 -8.11 3.30 11.98
N GLY A 98 -7.13 2.66 11.36
CA GLY A 98 -6.95 1.21 11.41
C GLY A 98 -7.70 0.42 10.35
N LYS A 99 -8.19 1.07 9.30
CA LYS A 99 -8.90 0.39 8.22
C LYS A 99 -7.92 -0.17 7.21
N ASP A 100 -8.17 -1.41 6.75
CA ASP A 100 -7.37 -2.09 5.74
C ASP A 100 -7.59 -1.42 4.37
N ILE A 101 -6.56 -0.76 3.87
CA ILE A 101 -6.63 -0.03 2.60
C ILE A 101 -6.82 -0.99 1.42
N CYS A 102 -6.19 -2.17 1.46
CA CYS A 102 -6.36 -3.17 0.39
C CYS A 102 -7.83 -3.58 0.27
N GLN A 103 -8.48 -3.84 1.40
CA GLN A 103 -9.90 -4.21 1.40
C GLN A 103 -10.77 -3.06 0.92
N MET A 104 -10.45 -1.83 1.31
CA MET A 104 -11.20 -0.66 0.85
C MET A 104 -11.14 -0.51 -0.67
N LEU A 105 -9.97 -0.72 -1.27
CA LEU A 105 -9.83 -0.64 -2.73
C LEU A 105 -10.64 -1.72 -3.44
N ILE A 106 -10.69 -2.92 -2.88
CA ILE A 106 -11.52 -4.01 -3.44
C ILE A 106 -13.01 -3.65 -3.33
N ASP A 107 -13.44 -3.21 -2.16
CA ASP A 107 -14.84 -2.88 -1.90
C ASP A 107 -15.34 -1.74 -2.78
N GLU A 108 -14.47 -0.80 -3.12
CA GLU A 108 -14.80 0.34 -3.98
C GLU A 108 -14.64 0.05 -5.46
N GLY A 109 -14.23 -1.16 -5.82
CA GLY A 109 -14.10 -1.56 -7.22
C GLY A 109 -12.82 -1.08 -7.91
N HIS A 110 -11.84 -0.57 -7.15
CA HIS A 110 -10.57 -0.13 -7.73
C HIS A 110 -9.54 -1.27 -7.86
N ALA A 111 -9.73 -2.35 -7.13
CA ALA A 111 -8.80 -3.47 -7.12
C ALA A 111 -9.54 -4.78 -7.16
N VAL A 112 -8.85 -5.82 -7.60
CA VAL A 112 -9.34 -7.21 -7.56
C VAL A 112 -8.40 -8.04 -6.71
N ILE A 113 -8.92 -9.17 -6.22
CA ILE A 113 -8.10 -10.10 -5.43
C ILE A 113 -7.06 -10.73 -6.35
N TYR A 114 -5.81 -10.73 -5.90
CA TYR A 114 -4.68 -11.27 -6.65
C TYR A 114 -3.95 -12.30 -5.79
N GLU A 115 -3.94 -13.55 -6.25
CA GLU A 115 -3.31 -14.66 -5.52
C GLU A 115 -1.94 -15.05 -6.07
N GLY A 116 -1.49 -14.39 -7.09
CA GLY A 116 -0.26 -14.71 -7.79
C GLY A 116 1.03 -14.27 -7.12
N GLY A 117 1.02 -14.08 -5.83
CA GLY A 117 2.23 -13.84 -5.05
C GLY A 117 2.93 -12.56 -5.29
#